data_25e8f7fb5242a0e3974cc6b029756f83
#
_entry.id   25e8f7fb5242a0e3974cc6b029756f83
#
_cell.length_a   1.000
_cell.length_b   1.000
_cell.length_c   1.000
_cell.angle_alpha   90.00
_cell.angle_beta   90.00
_cell.angle_gamma   90.00
#
_symmetry.space_group_name_H-M   'P 1'
#
loop_
_entity.id
_entity.type
_entity.pdbx_description
1 polymer ?
#
loop_
_entity_poly.entity_id
_entity_poly.type
_entity_poly.pdbx_seq_one_letter_code
_entity_poly.pdbx_strand_id
1 'polypeptide(L)'
;MPEHLKAKSRSYGYKSPSYGHLRLLVQAAAFAAVLATASHAAARTLRLVALGDSLTAGYGLPPGKAFPDRLEAALRAKGWEVKVINAGVSGDTAANGLARYDWAVPKDADALIVEFGGNDMLRGMKPEATKTTLAAILDKARAAHLPVLLAGMRAAPNLGGEYAAEFSPIYSALAKSYDVLLYPFFLDGVAGDPKLDQADGLHPNAQGVEIIVQKILPSVEALLKQANR
;
A
#
# COMPACT_ATOMS: atom_id res chain seq x y z
N MET A 1 -6.58 8.16 109.30
CA MET A 1 -7.44 7.72 108.16
C MET A 1 -7.03 8.44 106.97
N PRO A 2 -6.40 7.77 105.91
CA PRO A 2 -6.17 8.43 104.62
C PRO A 2 -7.11 7.90 103.56
N GLU A 3 -7.67 8.84 102.75
CA GLU A 3 -8.53 8.63 101.61
C GLU A 3 -7.76 8.03 100.43
N HIS A 4 -8.40 7.06 99.79
CA HIS A 4 -7.97 6.39 98.57
C HIS A 4 -8.21 7.28 97.34
N LEU A 5 -7.13 7.73 96.66
CA LEU A 5 -7.14 8.29 95.34
C LEU A 5 -7.27 7.17 94.28
N LYS A 6 -8.38 7.09 93.58
CA LYS A 6 -8.58 6.20 92.41
C LYS A 6 -8.01 6.92 91.15
N ALA A 7 -6.91 6.40 90.60
CA ALA A 7 -6.38 6.83 89.32
C ALA A 7 -7.28 6.25 88.18
N LYS A 8 -7.85 7.11 87.35
CA LYS A 8 -8.54 6.75 86.11
C LYS A 8 -7.48 6.56 85.00
N SER A 9 -7.24 5.32 84.58
CA SER A 9 -6.48 5.05 83.34
C SER A 9 -7.31 5.39 82.10
N ARG A 10 -6.87 6.34 81.32
CA ARG A 10 -7.39 6.60 79.95
C ARG A 10 -6.64 5.69 79.00
N SER A 11 -7.33 4.72 78.41
CA SER A 11 -6.78 3.93 77.30
C SER A 11 -6.93 4.75 75.99
N TYR A 12 -5.82 5.15 75.42
CA TYR A 12 -5.79 5.70 74.06
C TYR A 12 -5.81 4.54 73.07
N GLY A 13 -6.98 4.31 72.43
CA GLY A 13 -7.10 3.36 71.32
C GLY A 13 -6.40 3.92 70.10
N TYR A 14 -5.24 3.39 69.72
CA TYR A 14 -4.58 3.65 68.47
C TYR A 14 -5.28 2.94 67.34
N LYS A 15 -6.04 3.68 66.51
CA LYS A 15 -6.63 3.13 65.28
C LYS A 15 -5.53 3.06 64.24
N SER A 16 -5.06 1.84 63.91
CA SER A 16 -4.14 1.65 62.78
C SER A 16 -4.82 2.05 61.46
N PRO A 17 -4.12 2.81 60.59
CA PRO A 17 -4.68 3.15 59.29
C PRO A 17 -4.84 1.89 58.43
N SER A 18 -6.02 1.74 57.83
CA SER A 18 -6.35 0.62 56.95
C SER A 18 -5.53 0.73 55.65
N TYR A 19 -4.46 -0.06 55.53
CA TYR A 19 -3.64 -0.14 54.32
C TYR A 19 -4.33 -0.84 53.14
N GLY A 20 -5.59 -1.26 53.28
CA GLY A 20 -6.36 -1.98 52.24
C GLY A 20 -6.57 -1.13 50.99
N HIS A 21 -6.93 0.13 51.14
CA HIS A 21 -7.17 1.03 49.99
C HIS A 21 -5.88 1.39 49.25
N LEU A 22 -4.73 1.51 49.97
CA LEU A 22 -3.43 1.83 49.35
C LEU A 22 -2.93 0.65 48.51
N ARG A 23 -3.13 -0.60 48.94
CA ARG A 23 -2.81 -1.81 48.17
C ARG A 23 -3.63 -1.94 46.90
N LEU A 24 -4.94 -1.67 46.96
CA LEU A 24 -5.82 -1.68 45.80
C LEU A 24 -5.45 -0.62 44.78
N LEU A 25 -5.09 0.58 45.20
CA LEU A 25 -4.65 1.66 44.30
C LEU A 25 -3.30 1.35 43.62
N VAL A 26 -2.36 0.77 44.35
CA VAL A 26 -1.05 0.36 43.78
C VAL A 26 -1.21 -0.81 42.79
N GLN A 27 -2.10 -1.77 43.10
CA GLN A 27 -2.40 -2.86 42.15
C GLN A 27 -3.13 -2.37 40.89
N ALA A 28 -4.08 -1.44 41.00
CA ALA A 28 -4.77 -0.85 39.88
C ALA A 28 -3.83 -0.01 39.01
N ALA A 29 -2.90 0.75 39.62
CA ALA A 29 -1.89 1.50 38.89
C ALA A 29 -0.87 0.60 38.18
N ALA A 30 -0.45 -0.50 38.80
CA ALA A 30 0.44 -1.49 38.18
C ALA A 30 -0.26 -2.21 37.00
N PHE A 31 -1.55 -2.54 37.11
CA PHE A 31 -2.33 -3.15 36.02
C PHE A 31 -2.56 -2.19 34.86
N ALA A 32 -2.82 -0.90 35.15
CA ALA A 32 -2.92 0.14 34.13
C ALA A 32 -1.59 0.39 33.43
N ALA A 33 -0.47 0.36 34.14
CA ALA A 33 0.88 0.47 33.57
C ALA A 33 1.23 -0.72 32.66
N VAL A 34 0.84 -1.94 33.03
CA VAL A 34 1.02 -3.15 32.21
C VAL A 34 0.16 -3.12 30.96
N LEU A 35 -1.07 -2.59 31.03
CA LEU A 35 -1.92 -2.38 29.84
C LEU A 35 -1.41 -1.26 28.92
N ALA A 36 -0.75 -0.23 29.48
CA ALA A 36 -0.16 0.85 28.68
C ALA A 36 1.16 0.43 27.98
N THR A 37 1.84 -0.61 28.46
CA THR A 37 2.99 -1.21 27.79
C THR A 37 2.60 -2.32 26.79
N ALA A 38 1.30 -2.65 26.72
CA ALA A 38 0.80 -3.59 25.72
C ALA A 38 0.96 -2.99 24.32
N SER A 39 2.07 -3.28 23.70
CA SER A 39 2.26 -3.40 22.27
C SER A 39 2.08 -2.16 21.41
N HIS A 40 3.04 -1.26 21.47
CA HIS A 40 3.57 -0.79 20.20
C HIS A 40 4.60 -1.85 19.74
N ALA A 41 4.16 -3.03 19.36
CA ALA A 41 4.92 -3.81 18.40
C ALA A 41 5.08 -2.86 17.21
N ALA A 42 6.29 -2.38 16.97
CA ALA A 42 6.56 -1.49 15.84
C ALA A 42 6.01 -2.20 14.61
N ALA A 43 4.96 -1.62 13.99
CA ALA A 43 4.35 -2.21 12.82
C ALA A 43 5.46 -2.37 11.79
N ARG A 44 5.68 -3.59 11.32
CA ARG A 44 6.69 -3.88 10.32
C ARG A 44 6.44 -3.02 9.09
N THR A 45 7.45 -2.32 8.61
CA THR A 45 7.34 -1.54 7.37
C THR A 45 7.06 -2.49 6.21
N LEU A 46 5.91 -2.36 5.58
CA LEU A 46 5.54 -3.14 4.39
C LEU A 46 6.33 -2.67 3.17
N ARG A 47 6.79 -3.60 2.36
CA ARG A 47 7.53 -3.34 1.11
C ARG A 47 6.60 -3.55 -0.08
N LEU A 48 6.05 -2.47 -0.62
CA LEU A 48 5.21 -2.45 -1.81
C LEU A 48 6.09 -2.17 -3.04
N VAL A 49 6.09 -3.09 -4.00
CA VAL A 49 6.82 -2.89 -5.26
C VAL A 49 5.84 -2.36 -6.32
N ALA A 50 6.20 -1.28 -6.98
CA ALA A 50 5.51 -0.82 -8.18
C ALA A 50 6.35 -1.21 -9.41
N LEU A 51 5.96 -2.30 -10.07
CA LEU A 51 6.59 -2.85 -11.26
C LEU A 51 5.84 -2.35 -12.49
N GLY A 52 6.49 -1.52 -13.31
CA GLY A 52 5.83 -0.89 -14.44
C GLY A 52 6.79 -0.25 -15.43
N ASP A 53 6.25 0.59 -16.28
CA ASP A 53 6.99 1.28 -17.33
C ASP A 53 7.31 2.75 -16.99
N SER A 54 7.24 3.66 -17.98
CA SER A 54 7.52 5.08 -17.80
C SER A 54 6.53 5.79 -16.87
N LEU A 55 5.28 5.31 -16.79
CA LEU A 55 4.25 5.88 -15.92
C LEU A 55 4.59 5.61 -14.44
N THR A 56 5.10 4.44 -14.16
CA THR A 56 5.61 4.07 -12.83
C THR A 56 6.96 4.73 -12.55
N ALA A 57 7.90 4.73 -13.52
CA ALA A 57 9.24 5.31 -13.37
C ALA A 57 9.22 6.81 -13.04
N GLY A 58 8.20 7.53 -13.50
CA GLY A 58 8.11 8.98 -13.39
C GLY A 58 8.87 9.71 -14.49
N TYR A 59 8.76 9.20 -15.73
CA TYR A 59 9.41 9.82 -16.91
C TYR A 59 9.10 11.30 -17.00
N GLY A 60 10.14 12.13 -17.18
CA GLY A 60 10.02 13.58 -17.34
C GLY A 60 9.66 14.36 -16.07
N LEU A 61 9.47 13.70 -14.94
CA LEU A 61 9.09 14.34 -13.69
C LEU A 61 10.32 14.71 -12.83
N PRO A 62 10.23 15.78 -12.04
CA PRO A 62 11.25 16.09 -11.04
C PRO A 62 11.36 14.98 -9.97
N PRO A 63 12.52 14.87 -9.29
CA PRO A 63 12.70 13.93 -8.18
C PRO A 63 11.59 14.08 -7.11
N GLY A 64 11.08 12.93 -6.60
CA GLY A 64 10.01 12.89 -5.60
C GLY A 64 8.59 13.15 -6.15
N LYS A 65 8.43 13.24 -7.49
CA LYS A 65 7.13 13.42 -8.17
C LYS A 65 6.66 12.20 -8.94
N ALA A 66 7.46 11.14 -8.98
CA ALA A 66 7.03 9.88 -9.58
C ALA A 66 5.87 9.25 -8.79
N PHE A 67 5.08 8.43 -9.48
CA PHE A 67 3.93 7.73 -8.88
C PHE A 67 4.28 6.99 -7.58
N PRO A 68 5.36 6.19 -7.49
CA PRO A 68 5.69 5.49 -6.25
C PRO A 68 6.03 6.42 -5.08
N ASP A 69 6.72 7.55 -5.35
CA ASP A 69 7.06 8.54 -4.31
C ASP A 69 5.80 9.20 -3.73
N ARG A 70 4.86 9.58 -4.61
CA ARG A 70 3.62 10.22 -4.22
C ARG A 70 2.66 9.25 -3.52
N LEU A 71 2.63 8.00 -3.99
CA LEU A 71 1.87 6.93 -3.37
C LEU A 71 2.39 6.64 -1.94
N GLU A 72 3.71 6.52 -1.76
CA GLU A 72 4.31 6.34 -0.43
C GLU A 72 3.91 7.48 0.51
N ALA A 73 4.02 8.72 0.06
CA ALA A 73 3.64 9.88 0.87
C ALA A 73 2.15 9.86 1.26
N ALA A 74 1.26 9.52 0.32
CA ALA A 74 -0.18 9.44 0.56
C ALA A 74 -0.55 8.31 1.54
N LEU A 75 0.07 7.14 1.40
CA LEU A 75 -0.13 6.01 2.30
C LEU A 75 0.36 6.32 3.72
N ARG A 76 1.54 6.92 3.86
CA ARG A 76 2.09 7.33 5.15
C ARG A 76 1.24 8.39 5.83
N ALA A 77 0.69 9.34 5.08
CA ALA A 77 -0.25 10.33 5.60
C ALA A 77 -1.53 9.70 6.17
N LYS A 78 -1.87 8.48 5.74
CA LYS A 78 -2.98 7.66 6.28
C LYS A 78 -2.55 6.69 7.39
N GLY A 79 -1.30 6.76 7.84
CA GLY A 79 -0.80 5.95 8.95
C GLY A 79 -0.26 4.57 8.55
N TRP A 80 -0.03 4.29 7.26
CA TRP A 80 0.61 3.06 6.82
C TRP A 80 2.12 3.13 7.02
N GLU A 81 2.69 2.15 7.70
CA GLU A 81 4.13 1.92 7.72
C GLU A 81 4.53 1.17 6.46
N VAL A 82 4.87 1.92 5.40
CA VAL A 82 5.14 1.36 4.07
C VAL A 82 6.32 2.04 3.40
N LYS A 83 7.08 1.25 2.64
CA LYS A 83 8.06 1.69 1.65
C LYS A 83 7.60 1.27 0.27
N VAL A 84 7.44 2.23 -0.64
CA VAL A 84 7.11 1.94 -2.05
C VAL A 84 8.39 1.92 -2.87
N ILE A 85 8.67 0.77 -3.47
CA ILE A 85 9.85 0.55 -4.30
C ILE A 85 9.48 0.87 -5.76
N ASN A 86 10.14 1.87 -6.33
CA ASN A 86 9.99 2.17 -7.74
C ASN A 86 10.78 1.15 -8.58
N ALA A 87 10.07 0.25 -9.23
CA ALA A 87 10.58 -0.72 -10.18
C ALA A 87 10.05 -0.43 -11.60
N GLY A 88 9.83 0.84 -11.93
CA GLY A 88 9.48 1.31 -13.27
C GLY A 88 10.71 1.48 -14.14
N VAL A 89 10.59 1.13 -15.42
CA VAL A 89 11.62 1.38 -16.45
C VAL A 89 10.95 1.94 -17.69
N SER A 90 11.33 3.18 -18.05
CA SER A 90 10.72 3.87 -19.19
C SER A 90 10.91 3.09 -20.49
N GLY A 91 9.81 2.92 -21.24
CA GLY A 91 9.80 2.20 -22.51
C GLY A 91 9.58 0.68 -22.39
N ASP A 92 9.53 0.12 -21.21
CA ASP A 92 9.29 -1.30 -21.05
C ASP A 92 7.90 -1.72 -21.55
N THR A 93 7.88 -2.82 -22.31
CA THR A 93 6.67 -3.62 -22.55
C THR A 93 6.46 -4.60 -21.40
N ALA A 94 5.31 -5.27 -21.38
CA ALA A 94 5.08 -6.37 -20.44
C ALA A 94 6.18 -7.45 -20.53
N ALA A 95 6.70 -7.73 -21.74
CA ALA A 95 7.79 -8.69 -21.96
C ALA A 95 9.10 -8.24 -21.30
N ASN A 96 9.44 -6.97 -21.38
CA ASN A 96 10.62 -6.43 -20.68
C ASN A 96 10.44 -6.51 -19.16
N GLY A 97 9.26 -6.17 -18.65
CA GLY A 97 8.93 -6.33 -17.23
C GLY A 97 9.06 -7.77 -16.73
N LEU A 98 8.57 -8.75 -17.51
CA LEU A 98 8.73 -10.17 -17.20
C LEU A 98 10.21 -10.59 -17.17
N ALA A 99 10.99 -10.16 -18.15
CA ALA A 99 12.41 -10.52 -18.26
C ALA A 99 13.23 -10.04 -17.05
N ARG A 100 12.85 -8.93 -16.43
CA ARG A 100 13.54 -8.38 -15.25
C ARG A 100 12.86 -8.66 -13.91
N TYR A 101 11.77 -9.42 -13.91
CA TYR A 101 10.95 -9.64 -12.70
C TYR A 101 11.81 -10.11 -11.50
N ASP A 102 12.68 -11.10 -11.69
CA ASP A 102 13.37 -11.74 -10.58
C ASP A 102 14.39 -10.85 -9.86
N TRP A 103 14.91 -9.81 -10.53
CA TRP A 103 15.79 -8.83 -9.91
C TRP A 103 15.06 -7.51 -9.55
N ALA A 104 13.93 -7.24 -10.19
CA ALA A 104 13.14 -6.04 -9.93
C ALA A 104 12.19 -6.18 -8.74
N VAL A 105 11.75 -7.41 -8.44
CA VAL A 105 10.87 -7.73 -7.32
C VAL A 105 11.67 -8.47 -6.24
N PRO A 106 12.08 -7.79 -5.16
CA PRO A 106 12.83 -8.40 -4.07
C PRO A 106 12.04 -9.55 -3.41
N LYS A 107 12.74 -10.58 -2.93
CA LYS A 107 12.10 -11.74 -2.27
C LYS A 107 11.37 -11.39 -0.97
N ASP A 108 11.71 -10.27 -0.36
CA ASP A 108 11.07 -9.72 0.84
C ASP A 108 10.03 -8.65 0.54
N ALA A 109 9.54 -8.58 -0.71
CA ALA A 109 8.37 -7.78 -1.06
C ALA A 109 7.12 -8.34 -0.38
N ASP A 110 6.24 -7.46 0.07
CA ASP A 110 4.99 -7.81 0.74
C ASP A 110 3.77 -7.70 -0.18
N ALA A 111 3.87 -6.84 -1.20
CA ALA A 111 2.81 -6.63 -2.18
C ALA A 111 3.39 -6.09 -3.49
N LEU A 112 2.65 -6.29 -4.58
CA LEU A 112 3.07 -5.91 -5.92
C LEU A 112 1.96 -5.15 -6.64
N ILE A 113 2.29 -3.99 -7.23
CA ILE A 113 1.50 -3.35 -8.27
C ILE A 113 2.14 -3.72 -9.61
N VAL A 114 1.35 -4.21 -10.56
CA VAL A 114 1.79 -4.51 -11.93
C VAL A 114 1.12 -3.52 -12.87
N GLU A 115 1.92 -2.70 -13.54
CA GLU A 115 1.47 -1.64 -14.45
C GLU A 115 2.25 -1.75 -15.76
N PHE A 116 1.68 -2.39 -16.77
CA PHE A 116 2.23 -2.53 -18.12
C PHE A 116 1.14 -2.58 -19.18
N GLY A 117 1.54 -2.47 -20.42
CA GLY A 117 0.69 -2.60 -21.60
C GLY A 117 0.56 -1.32 -22.41
N GLY A 118 0.91 -0.17 -21.84
CA GLY A 118 0.96 1.09 -22.55
C GLY A 118 1.90 1.02 -23.75
N ASN A 119 3.13 0.58 -23.55
CA ASN A 119 4.12 0.43 -24.62
C ASN A 119 3.80 -0.72 -25.59
N ASP A 120 3.19 -1.81 -25.12
CA ASP A 120 2.72 -2.91 -25.98
C ASP A 120 1.70 -2.38 -26.99
N MET A 121 0.73 -1.64 -26.50
CA MET A 121 -0.32 -1.00 -27.31
C MET A 121 0.27 0.03 -28.29
N LEU A 122 1.12 0.95 -27.82
CA LEU A 122 1.74 2.00 -28.65
C LEU A 122 2.61 1.43 -29.78
N ARG A 123 3.17 0.23 -29.59
CA ARG A 123 3.95 -0.49 -30.60
C ARG A 123 3.11 -1.41 -31.48
N GLY A 124 1.79 -1.39 -31.33
CA GLY A 124 0.87 -2.24 -32.11
C GLY A 124 1.08 -3.74 -31.87
N MET A 125 1.54 -4.13 -30.69
CA MET A 125 1.71 -5.56 -30.35
C MET A 125 0.34 -6.23 -30.27
N LYS A 126 0.29 -7.50 -30.65
CA LYS A 126 -0.94 -8.28 -30.56
C LYS A 126 -1.43 -8.34 -29.11
N PRO A 127 -2.71 -8.04 -28.81
CA PRO A 127 -3.27 -8.07 -27.47
C PRO A 127 -3.03 -9.40 -26.73
N GLU A 128 -3.10 -10.53 -27.44
CA GLU A 128 -2.85 -11.85 -26.86
C GLU A 128 -1.40 -12.03 -26.37
N ALA A 129 -0.42 -11.40 -27.02
CA ALA A 129 0.97 -11.43 -26.55
C ALA A 129 1.13 -10.68 -25.21
N THR A 130 0.50 -9.51 -25.10
CA THR A 130 0.45 -8.73 -23.84
C THR A 130 -0.23 -9.53 -22.73
N LYS A 131 -1.38 -10.15 -23.04
CA LYS A 131 -2.13 -10.99 -22.09
C LYS A 131 -1.29 -12.17 -21.59
N THR A 132 -0.65 -12.91 -22.49
CA THR A 132 0.20 -14.05 -22.16
C THR A 132 1.35 -13.63 -21.25
N THR A 133 1.97 -12.49 -21.54
CA THR A 133 3.10 -12.00 -20.76
C THR A 133 2.67 -11.50 -19.37
N LEU A 134 1.56 -10.77 -19.28
CA LEU A 134 1.00 -10.38 -17.99
C LEU A 134 0.60 -11.59 -17.14
N ALA A 135 0.04 -12.65 -17.77
CA ALA A 135 -0.25 -13.90 -17.09
C ALA A 135 1.01 -14.53 -16.50
N ALA A 136 2.13 -14.55 -17.25
CA ALA A 136 3.40 -15.06 -16.74
C ALA A 136 3.98 -14.24 -15.58
N ILE A 137 3.78 -12.91 -15.56
CA ILE A 137 4.13 -12.07 -14.40
C ILE A 137 3.28 -12.45 -13.18
N LEU A 138 1.97 -12.64 -13.38
CA LEU A 138 1.05 -13.05 -12.31
C LEU A 138 1.36 -14.47 -11.81
N ASP A 139 1.79 -15.38 -12.67
CA ASP A 139 2.26 -16.72 -12.26
C ASP A 139 3.46 -16.64 -11.34
N LYS A 140 4.45 -15.79 -11.64
CA LYS A 140 5.60 -15.57 -10.75
C LYS A 140 5.17 -14.99 -9.40
N ALA A 141 4.29 -14.01 -9.38
CA ALA A 141 3.77 -13.43 -8.14
C ALA A 141 3.00 -14.47 -7.31
N ARG A 142 2.15 -15.28 -7.95
CA ARG A 142 1.40 -16.37 -7.32
C ARG A 142 2.32 -17.44 -6.73
N ALA A 143 3.38 -17.83 -7.45
CA ALA A 143 4.37 -18.78 -6.95
C ALA A 143 5.12 -18.23 -5.72
N ALA A 144 5.28 -16.92 -5.60
CA ALA A 144 5.85 -16.24 -4.43
C ALA A 144 4.81 -15.91 -3.34
N HIS A 145 3.55 -16.30 -3.50
CA HIS A 145 2.42 -15.93 -2.62
C HIS A 145 2.28 -14.42 -2.42
N LEU A 146 2.65 -13.63 -3.40
CA LEU A 146 2.69 -12.18 -3.33
C LEU A 146 1.32 -11.60 -3.76
N PRO A 147 0.60 -10.88 -2.89
CA PRO A 147 -0.63 -10.19 -3.26
C PRO A 147 -0.37 -9.17 -4.37
N VAL A 148 -1.27 -9.10 -5.35
CA VAL A 148 -1.12 -8.24 -6.54
C VAL A 148 -2.30 -7.30 -6.71
N LEU A 149 -1.99 -6.05 -7.07
CA LEU A 149 -2.91 -5.11 -7.71
C LEU A 149 -2.51 -4.98 -9.18
N LEU A 150 -3.34 -5.48 -10.09
CA LEU A 150 -3.16 -5.30 -11.51
C LEU A 150 -3.74 -3.95 -11.92
N ALA A 151 -2.88 -3.03 -12.39
CA ALA A 151 -3.29 -1.72 -12.90
C ALA A 151 -3.49 -1.81 -14.40
N GLY A 152 -4.74 -1.67 -14.83
CA GLY A 152 -5.15 -1.86 -16.22
C GLY A 152 -4.81 -0.68 -17.12
N MET A 153 -4.77 -0.96 -18.42
CA MET A 153 -4.69 0.01 -19.50
C MET A 153 -5.89 -0.09 -20.42
N ARG A 154 -6.19 1.00 -21.14
CA ARG A 154 -7.20 1.04 -22.21
C ARG A 154 -6.52 1.32 -23.53
N ALA A 155 -7.04 0.71 -24.60
CA ALA A 155 -6.57 1.00 -25.95
C ALA A 155 -6.82 2.47 -26.31
N ALA A 156 -5.81 3.09 -26.93
CA ALA A 156 -5.96 4.45 -27.43
C ALA A 156 -7.00 4.48 -28.58
N PRO A 157 -7.84 5.53 -28.67
CA PRO A 157 -8.96 5.56 -29.64
C PRO A 157 -8.52 5.43 -31.11
N ASN A 158 -7.31 5.85 -31.43
CA ASN A 158 -6.74 5.81 -32.78
C ASN A 158 -6.32 4.41 -33.26
N LEU A 159 -6.35 3.40 -32.39
CA LEU A 159 -5.99 2.00 -32.76
C LEU A 159 -7.16 1.20 -33.34
N GLY A 160 -8.35 1.78 -33.36
CA GLY A 160 -9.56 1.17 -33.91
C GLY A 160 -10.30 0.25 -32.94
N GLY A 161 -11.57 -0.01 -33.27
CA GLY A 161 -12.47 -0.75 -32.39
C GLY A 161 -12.10 -2.21 -32.22
N GLU A 162 -11.57 -2.86 -33.24
CA GLU A 162 -11.16 -4.26 -33.22
C GLU A 162 -10.03 -4.46 -32.17
N TYR A 163 -8.97 -3.67 -32.26
CA TYR A 163 -7.89 -3.71 -31.30
C TYR A 163 -8.37 -3.42 -29.87
N ALA A 164 -9.22 -2.40 -29.72
CA ALA A 164 -9.76 -2.04 -28.42
C ALA A 164 -10.64 -3.14 -27.80
N ALA A 165 -11.41 -3.86 -28.61
CA ALA A 165 -12.24 -4.98 -28.18
C ALA A 165 -11.41 -6.18 -27.66
N GLU A 166 -10.23 -6.38 -28.22
CA GLU A 166 -9.31 -7.44 -27.79
C GLU A 166 -8.43 -7.01 -26.59
N PHE A 167 -7.93 -5.77 -26.60
CA PHE A 167 -6.97 -5.29 -25.61
C PHE A 167 -7.62 -4.93 -24.26
N SER A 168 -8.72 -4.18 -24.28
CA SER A 168 -9.31 -3.65 -23.04
C SER A 168 -9.77 -4.71 -22.04
N PRO A 169 -10.31 -5.89 -22.46
CA PRO A 169 -10.74 -6.93 -21.53
C PRO A 169 -9.60 -7.72 -20.87
N ILE A 170 -8.35 -7.60 -21.33
CA ILE A 170 -7.21 -8.39 -20.83
C ILE A 170 -7.11 -8.33 -19.32
N TYR A 171 -7.13 -7.12 -18.76
CA TYR A 171 -6.89 -6.90 -17.34
C TYR A 171 -8.00 -7.46 -16.46
N SER A 172 -9.25 -7.27 -16.84
CA SER A 172 -10.39 -7.83 -16.10
C SER A 172 -10.46 -9.35 -16.18
N ALA A 173 -10.12 -9.92 -17.32
CA ALA A 173 -10.04 -11.37 -17.51
C ALA A 173 -8.91 -11.98 -16.65
N LEU A 174 -7.72 -11.37 -16.66
CA LEU A 174 -6.58 -11.81 -15.86
C LEU A 174 -6.86 -11.65 -14.35
N ALA A 175 -7.36 -10.49 -13.92
CA ALA A 175 -7.69 -10.27 -12.51
C ALA A 175 -8.66 -11.31 -11.97
N LYS A 176 -9.69 -11.66 -12.76
CA LYS A 176 -10.64 -12.72 -12.42
C LYS A 176 -10.01 -14.10 -12.38
N SER A 177 -9.16 -14.43 -13.37
CA SER A 177 -8.54 -15.76 -13.47
C SER A 177 -7.51 -16.04 -12.38
N TYR A 178 -6.83 -14.99 -11.90
CA TYR A 178 -5.77 -15.07 -10.89
C TYR A 178 -6.26 -14.71 -9.48
N ASP A 179 -7.52 -14.27 -9.34
CA ASP A 179 -8.10 -13.79 -8.07
C ASP A 179 -7.26 -12.66 -7.45
N VAL A 180 -6.84 -11.70 -8.30
CA VAL A 180 -6.07 -10.53 -7.87
C VAL A 180 -6.89 -9.25 -7.94
N LEU A 181 -6.48 -8.23 -7.19
CA LEU A 181 -7.13 -6.93 -7.24
C LEU A 181 -6.92 -6.28 -8.60
N LEU A 182 -7.94 -5.58 -9.08
CA LEU A 182 -7.90 -4.81 -10.32
C LEU A 182 -8.13 -3.33 -10.04
N TYR A 183 -7.23 -2.47 -10.56
CA TYR A 183 -7.52 -1.07 -10.81
C TYR A 183 -7.75 -0.90 -12.32
N PRO A 184 -8.97 -0.63 -12.78
CA PRO A 184 -9.34 -0.87 -14.18
C PRO A 184 -8.59 -0.03 -15.21
N PHE A 185 -8.18 1.19 -14.85
CA PHE A 185 -7.45 2.08 -15.75
C PHE A 185 -6.49 2.98 -14.98
N PHE A 186 -5.18 2.77 -15.15
CA PHE A 186 -4.15 3.49 -14.41
C PHE A 186 -4.23 5.01 -14.59
N LEU A 187 -4.52 5.47 -15.81
CA LEU A 187 -4.62 6.89 -16.16
C LEU A 187 -6.04 7.47 -16.01
N ASP A 188 -6.91 6.85 -15.19
CA ASP A 188 -8.27 7.32 -14.99
C ASP A 188 -8.32 8.75 -14.43
N GLY A 189 -9.03 9.64 -15.17
CA GLY A 189 -9.16 11.07 -14.84
C GLY A 189 -7.97 11.93 -15.24
N VAL A 190 -6.99 11.37 -15.98
CA VAL A 190 -5.80 12.09 -16.46
C VAL A 190 -5.68 11.98 -17.97
N ALA A 191 -5.77 10.78 -18.52
CA ALA A 191 -5.54 10.54 -19.94
C ALA A 191 -6.35 11.49 -20.84
N GLY A 192 -5.64 12.20 -21.73
CA GLY A 192 -6.22 13.11 -22.70
C GLY A 192 -6.60 14.49 -22.16
N ASP A 193 -6.25 14.82 -20.92
CA ASP A 193 -6.36 16.20 -20.42
C ASP A 193 -4.98 16.91 -20.53
N PRO A 194 -4.84 17.87 -21.49
CA PRO A 194 -3.57 18.57 -21.68
C PRO A 194 -3.06 19.35 -20.46
N LYS A 195 -3.92 19.60 -19.45
CA LYS A 195 -3.51 20.25 -18.20
C LYS A 195 -2.87 19.28 -17.22
N LEU A 196 -3.09 17.98 -17.41
CA LEU A 196 -2.62 16.92 -16.55
C LEU A 196 -1.54 16.07 -17.20
N ASP A 197 -1.36 16.22 -18.52
CA ASP A 197 -0.30 15.56 -19.29
C ASP A 197 0.91 16.48 -19.48
N GLN A 198 2.06 15.88 -19.76
CA GLN A 198 3.25 16.56 -20.23
C GLN A 198 3.05 16.98 -21.70
N ALA A 199 4.02 17.71 -22.25
CA ALA A 199 3.94 18.21 -23.62
C ALA A 199 3.83 17.12 -24.70
N ASP A 200 4.17 15.87 -24.36
CA ASP A 200 4.05 14.73 -25.27
C ASP A 200 2.61 14.17 -25.37
N GLY A 201 1.69 14.60 -24.49
CA GLY A 201 0.30 14.16 -24.46
C GLY A 201 0.10 12.70 -24.09
N LEU A 202 1.13 12.06 -23.51
CA LEU A 202 1.15 10.63 -23.14
C LEU A 202 1.42 10.41 -21.66
N HIS A 203 2.37 11.18 -21.12
CA HIS A 203 2.81 11.02 -19.74
C HIS A 203 2.14 12.06 -18.83
N PRO A 204 1.64 11.67 -17.65
CA PRO A 204 1.09 12.60 -16.69
C PRO A 204 2.18 13.59 -16.21
N ASN A 205 1.81 14.84 -16.03
CA ASN A 205 2.62 15.80 -15.29
C ASN A 205 2.48 15.56 -13.77
N ALA A 206 3.16 16.36 -12.95
CA ALA A 206 3.12 16.19 -11.50
C ALA A 206 1.71 16.28 -10.90
N GLN A 207 0.82 17.11 -11.48
CA GLN A 207 -0.58 17.22 -11.03
C GLN A 207 -1.39 15.99 -11.46
N GLY A 208 -1.16 15.47 -12.66
CA GLY A 208 -1.76 14.23 -13.13
C GLY A 208 -1.40 13.05 -12.24
N VAL A 209 -0.12 12.95 -11.80
CA VAL A 209 0.31 11.91 -10.85
C VAL A 209 -0.44 12.00 -9.53
N GLU A 210 -0.67 13.20 -8.98
CA GLU A 210 -1.45 13.34 -7.74
C GLU A 210 -2.88 12.82 -7.90
N ILE A 211 -3.51 13.04 -9.05
CA ILE A 211 -4.87 12.53 -9.34
C ILE A 211 -4.84 11.01 -9.45
N ILE A 212 -3.86 10.42 -10.15
CA ILE A 212 -3.69 8.96 -10.24
C ILE A 212 -3.58 8.38 -8.83
N VAL A 213 -2.71 8.94 -7.99
CA VAL A 213 -2.51 8.48 -6.61
C VAL A 213 -3.79 8.54 -5.81
N GLN A 214 -4.52 9.66 -5.84
CA GLN A 214 -5.79 9.81 -5.12
C GLN A 214 -6.81 8.74 -5.52
N LYS A 215 -6.90 8.44 -6.82
CA LYS A 215 -7.88 7.48 -7.35
C LYS A 215 -7.52 6.02 -7.08
N ILE A 216 -6.24 5.64 -7.19
CA ILE A 216 -5.79 4.26 -6.97
C ILE A 216 -5.65 3.92 -5.48
N LEU A 217 -5.50 4.93 -4.61
CA LEU A 217 -5.19 4.77 -3.18
C LEU A 217 -6.11 3.77 -2.45
N PRO A 218 -7.45 3.78 -2.63
CA PRO A 218 -8.31 2.80 -1.97
C PRO A 218 -8.00 1.35 -2.37
N SER A 219 -7.63 1.11 -3.65
CA SER A 219 -7.26 -0.22 -4.15
C SER A 219 -5.92 -0.67 -3.56
N VAL A 220 -4.97 0.25 -3.41
CA VAL A 220 -3.67 -0.04 -2.77
C VAL A 220 -3.85 -0.31 -1.28
N GLU A 221 -4.71 0.42 -0.57
CA GLU A 221 -5.04 0.12 0.82
C GLU A 221 -5.66 -1.28 0.99
N ALA A 222 -6.51 -1.71 0.04
CA ALA A 222 -7.05 -3.06 0.01
C ALA A 222 -5.95 -4.12 -0.21
N LEU A 223 -4.99 -3.84 -1.11
CA LEU A 223 -3.82 -4.69 -1.35
C LEU A 223 -2.96 -4.83 -0.07
N LEU A 224 -2.63 -3.72 0.58
CA LEU A 224 -1.82 -3.74 1.81
C LEU A 224 -2.52 -4.47 2.97
N LYS A 225 -3.85 -4.42 3.04
CA LYS A 225 -4.63 -5.22 4.01
C LYS A 225 -4.51 -6.72 3.73
N GLN A 226 -4.35 -7.16 2.48
CA GLN A 226 -4.08 -8.57 2.16
C GLN A 226 -2.66 -8.97 2.57
N ALA A 227 -1.68 -8.10 2.34
CA ALA A 227 -0.27 -8.34 2.68
C ALA A 227 0.01 -8.36 4.19
N ASN A 228 -0.84 -7.74 5.00
CA ASN A 228 -0.67 -7.62 6.45
C ASN A 228 -1.45 -8.71 7.24
N ARG A 229 -1.96 -9.72 6.55
CA ARG A 229 -2.63 -10.89 7.16
C ARG A 229 -1.62 -11.99 7.38
#